data_71375a345cace55a7112b92214d46804
#
_entry.id   71375a345cace55a7112b92214d46804
#
_cell.length_a   1.000
_cell.length_b   1.000
_cell.length_c   1.000
_cell.angle_alpha   90.00
_cell.angle_beta   90.00
_cell.angle_gamma   90.00
#
_symmetry.space_group_name_H-M   'P 1'
#
loop_
_entity.id
_entity.type
_entity.pdbx_description
1 polymer ?
#
loop_
_entity_poly.entity_id
_entity_poly.type
_entity_poly.pdbx_seq_one_letter_code
_entity_poly.pdbx_strand_id
1 'polypeptide(L)'
;MSTTMLTKESVTRKWYVLDAAGKPMGKTAALAADLLRGKLKTDYTPNVDCGDYVIIINAKDAVLTGKKLEQKYYRTHSGYPGGLKETQYKHLMERKPELAMRLAVRGMLQKNTIAEWQLKRLRIFRGPEHDHAAQKPEVWDR
;
A
#
# COMPACT_ATOMS: atom_id res chain seq x y z
N MET A 1 7.82 10.83 -35.08
CA MET A 1 7.14 10.45 -33.83
C MET A 1 8.08 10.69 -32.66
N SER A 2 7.62 11.36 -31.62
CA SER A 2 8.40 11.53 -30.40
C SER A 2 7.82 10.64 -29.30
N THR A 3 8.70 9.98 -28.53
CA THR A 3 8.31 9.19 -27.36
C THR A 3 8.20 10.14 -26.16
N THR A 4 7.06 10.11 -25.48
CA THR A 4 6.88 10.90 -24.26
C THR A 4 7.57 10.20 -23.10
N MET A 5 8.57 10.86 -22.49
CA MET A 5 9.24 10.41 -21.30
C MET A 5 9.08 11.45 -20.20
N LEU A 6 8.64 11.02 -19.02
CA LEU A 6 8.53 11.91 -17.88
C LEU A 6 9.90 12.18 -17.26
N THR A 7 10.07 13.42 -16.77
CA THR A 7 11.16 13.81 -15.89
C THR A 7 10.63 13.96 -14.45
N LYS A 8 11.51 14.02 -13.47
CA LYS A 8 11.11 14.21 -12.06
C LYS A 8 10.27 15.47 -11.84
N GLU A 9 10.54 16.51 -12.64
CA GLU A 9 9.89 17.82 -12.55
C GLU A 9 8.53 17.86 -13.22
N SER A 10 8.33 17.04 -14.26
CA SER A 10 7.09 17.03 -15.06
C SER A 10 5.99 16.13 -14.48
N VAL A 11 6.29 15.35 -13.43
CA VAL A 11 5.32 14.43 -12.82
C VAL A 11 4.25 15.19 -12.06
N THR A 12 3.00 15.00 -12.46
CA THR A 12 1.83 15.46 -11.70
C THR A 12 1.28 14.33 -10.85
N ARG A 13 1.00 14.60 -9.58
CA ARG A 13 0.52 13.61 -8.62
C ARG A 13 -0.88 13.96 -8.14
N LYS A 14 -1.74 12.95 -8.08
CA LYS A 14 -3.07 13.04 -7.49
C LYS A 14 -3.10 12.28 -6.17
N TRP A 15 -4.15 12.51 -5.42
CA TRP A 15 -4.43 11.82 -4.18
C TRP A 15 -5.67 10.95 -4.34
N TYR A 16 -5.56 9.67 -3.99
CA TYR A 16 -6.67 8.72 -4.06
C TYR A 16 -6.94 8.09 -2.71
N VAL A 17 -8.22 7.87 -2.42
CA VAL A 17 -8.69 7.14 -1.25
C VAL A 17 -9.20 5.77 -1.69
N LEU A 18 -8.72 4.74 -1.00
CA LEU A 18 -9.19 3.36 -1.14
C LEU A 18 -9.86 2.94 0.16
N ASP A 19 -11.07 2.42 0.07
CA ASP A 19 -11.77 1.83 1.21
C ASP A 19 -11.51 0.31 1.24
N ALA A 20 -10.92 -0.16 2.34
CA ALA A 20 -10.60 -1.56 2.56
C ALA A 20 -11.72 -2.33 3.28
N ALA A 21 -12.77 -1.65 3.78
CA ALA A 21 -13.84 -2.29 4.53
C ALA A 21 -14.54 -3.38 3.72
N GLY A 22 -14.60 -4.59 4.28
CA GLY A 22 -15.27 -5.74 3.66
C GLY A 22 -14.60 -6.28 2.40
N LYS A 23 -13.48 -5.70 1.97
CA LYS A 23 -12.73 -6.14 0.78
C LYS A 23 -11.56 -7.02 1.17
N PRO A 24 -11.17 -8.00 0.33
CA PRO A 24 -9.97 -8.77 0.57
C PRO A 24 -8.73 -7.86 0.63
N MET A 25 -7.93 -8.02 1.66
CA MET A 25 -6.71 -7.21 1.86
C MET A 25 -5.80 -7.24 0.63
N GLY A 26 -5.63 -8.41 0.00
CA GLY A 26 -4.77 -8.58 -1.17
C GLY A 26 -5.24 -7.77 -2.38
N LYS A 27 -6.54 -7.69 -2.63
CA LYS A 27 -7.10 -6.89 -3.74
C LYS A 27 -6.89 -5.40 -3.51
N THR A 28 -7.14 -4.92 -2.30
CA THR A 28 -6.89 -3.51 -1.94
C THR A 28 -5.40 -3.18 -2.05
N ALA A 29 -4.54 -4.06 -1.57
CA ALA A 29 -3.08 -3.87 -1.67
C ALA A 29 -2.58 -3.87 -3.12
N ALA A 30 -3.11 -4.73 -3.99
CA ALA A 30 -2.75 -4.76 -5.41
C ALA A 30 -3.12 -3.45 -6.12
N LEU A 31 -4.33 -2.97 -5.88
CA LEU A 31 -4.78 -1.69 -6.45
C LEU A 31 -3.95 -0.52 -5.93
N ALA A 32 -3.66 -0.49 -4.64
CA ALA A 32 -2.77 0.52 -4.06
C ALA A 32 -1.37 0.50 -4.67
N ALA A 33 -0.80 -0.69 -4.92
CA ALA A 33 0.50 -0.84 -5.55
C ALA A 33 0.50 -0.32 -6.99
N ASP A 34 -0.55 -0.59 -7.77
CA ASP A 34 -0.69 -0.09 -9.14
C ASP A 34 -0.78 1.44 -9.19
N LEU A 35 -1.52 2.06 -8.27
CA LEU A 35 -1.61 3.51 -8.14
C LEU A 35 -0.29 4.15 -7.70
N LEU A 36 0.40 3.55 -6.74
CA LEU A 36 1.71 4.02 -6.25
C LEU A 36 2.80 3.95 -7.32
N ARG A 37 2.74 2.95 -8.18
CA ARG A 37 3.65 2.81 -9.33
C ARG A 37 3.31 3.77 -10.47
N GLY A 38 2.06 4.20 -10.57
CA GLY A 38 1.56 4.96 -11.71
C GLY A 38 1.28 4.10 -12.94
N LYS A 39 1.09 2.80 -12.78
CA LYS A 39 0.86 1.86 -13.89
C LYS A 39 -0.39 2.18 -14.70
N LEU A 40 -1.38 2.80 -14.08
CA LEU A 40 -2.65 3.18 -14.72
C LEU A 40 -2.57 4.50 -15.47
N LYS A 41 -1.45 5.22 -15.40
CA LYS A 41 -1.24 6.46 -16.14
C LYS A 41 -0.80 6.17 -17.57
N THR A 42 -1.29 6.99 -18.51
CA THR A 42 -0.93 6.90 -19.94
C THR A 42 0.53 7.26 -20.20
N ASP A 43 1.09 8.11 -19.36
CA ASP A 43 2.46 8.63 -19.42
C ASP A 43 3.45 7.88 -18.51
N TYR A 44 3.08 6.65 -18.09
CA TYR A 44 3.93 5.82 -17.24
C TYR A 44 5.34 5.64 -17.81
N THR A 45 6.34 5.99 -17.00
CA THR A 45 7.76 5.85 -17.36
C THR A 45 8.45 4.99 -16.28
N PRO A 46 8.98 3.81 -16.62
CA PRO A 46 9.49 2.85 -15.63
C PRO A 46 10.67 3.32 -14.79
N ASN A 47 11.52 4.19 -15.34
CA ASN A 47 12.72 4.71 -14.70
C ASN A 47 12.49 5.94 -13.81
N VAL A 48 11.28 6.49 -13.85
CA VAL A 48 10.87 7.66 -13.04
C VAL A 48 9.78 7.26 -12.07
N ASP A 49 9.82 7.80 -10.86
CA ASP A 49 8.77 7.62 -9.88
C ASP A 49 7.58 8.54 -10.23
N CYS A 50 6.65 8.02 -11.03
CA CYS A 50 5.50 8.75 -11.57
C CYS A 50 4.15 8.44 -10.90
N GLY A 51 4.14 7.64 -9.84
CA GLY A 51 2.91 7.24 -9.14
C GLY A 51 2.25 8.36 -8.32
N ASP A 52 1.07 8.07 -7.83
CA ASP A 52 0.22 8.97 -7.07
C ASP A 52 0.32 8.72 -5.56
N TYR A 53 -0.31 9.59 -4.77
CA TYR A 53 -0.51 9.38 -3.35
C TYR A 53 -1.73 8.51 -3.10
N VAL A 54 -1.61 7.56 -2.20
CA VAL A 54 -2.69 6.63 -1.87
C VAL A 54 -2.98 6.66 -0.36
N ILE A 55 -4.25 6.84 -0.04
CA ILE A 55 -4.78 6.75 1.31
C ILE A 55 -5.66 5.50 1.39
N ILE A 56 -5.36 4.60 2.31
CA ILE A 56 -6.20 3.44 2.59
C ILE A 56 -6.91 3.69 3.92
N ILE A 57 -8.22 3.64 3.91
CA ILE A 57 -9.07 3.77 5.10
C ILE A 57 -9.67 2.42 5.48
N ASN A 58 -10.17 2.31 6.72
CA ASN A 58 -10.78 1.09 7.25
C ASN A 58 -9.88 -0.16 7.18
N ALA A 59 -8.58 0.00 7.41
CA ALA A 59 -7.65 -1.12 7.35
C ALA A 59 -7.99 -2.23 8.37
N LYS A 60 -8.64 -1.90 9.49
CA LYS A 60 -9.12 -2.84 10.49
C LYS A 60 -10.16 -3.82 9.94
N ASP A 61 -11.03 -3.33 9.06
CA ASP A 61 -12.16 -4.08 8.52
C ASP A 61 -11.83 -4.80 7.21
N ALA A 62 -10.56 -4.82 6.81
CA ALA A 62 -10.08 -5.60 5.67
C ALA A 62 -10.19 -7.09 5.95
N VAL A 63 -10.67 -7.85 4.95
CA VAL A 63 -10.93 -9.27 5.09
C VAL A 63 -9.70 -10.09 4.68
N LEU A 64 -9.35 -11.07 5.52
CA LEU A 64 -8.40 -12.12 5.18
C LEU A 64 -9.18 -13.41 4.88
N THR A 65 -9.03 -13.91 3.66
CA THR A 65 -9.76 -15.10 3.18
C THR A 65 -9.19 -16.40 3.74
N GLY A 66 -10.04 -17.43 3.87
CA GLY A 66 -9.64 -18.73 4.35
C GLY A 66 -9.20 -18.70 5.82
N LYS A 67 -8.21 -19.52 6.15
CA LYS A 67 -7.67 -19.65 7.54
C LYS A 67 -6.43 -18.76 7.78
N LYS A 68 -6.25 -17.69 7.03
CA LYS A 68 -5.06 -16.82 7.14
C LYS A 68 -4.92 -16.16 8.50
N LEU A 69 -6.01 -15.82 9.16
CA LEU A 69 -5.98 -15.25 10.51
C LEU A 69 -5.26 -16.16 11.51
N GLU A 70 -5.38 -17.46 11.36
CA GLU A 70 -4.79 -18.46 12.25
C GLU A 70 -3.44 -18.99 11.74
N GLN A 71 -3.30 -19.17 10.43
CA GLN A 71 -2.15 -19.84 9.83
C GLN A 71 -1.05 -18.89 9.33
N LYS A 72 -1.38 -17.64 9.06
CA LYS A 72 -0.41 -16.66 8.58
C LYS A 72 0.28 -15.96 9.75
N TYR A 73 1.62 -15.89 9.70
CA TYR A 73 2.45 -15.25 10.72
C TYR A 73 3.24 -14.09 10.13
N TYR A 74 3.35 -13.02 10.88
CA TYR A 74 4.33 -11.97 10.68
C TYR A 74 5.60 -12.35 11.44
N ARG A 75 6.68 -12.59 10.71
CA ARG A 75 7.96 -13.04 11.26
C ARG A 75 9.01 -11.96 11.15
N THR A 76 9.74 -11.76 12.24
CA THR A 76 10.92 -10.91 12.29
C THR A 76 12.05 -11.66 12.98
N HIS A 77 13.29 -11.34 12.61
CA HIS A 77 14.47 -11.95 13.20
C HIS A 77 15.48 -10.88 13.60
N SER A 78 15.99 -10.94 14.84
CA SER A 78 16.93 -9.94 15.36
C SER A 78 18.37 -10.13 14.86
N GLY A 79 18.69 -11.26 14.22
CA GLY A 79 20.06 -11.62 13.83
C GLY A 79 20.85 -12.39 14.90
N TYR A 80 20.32 -12.54 16.10
CA TYR A 80 20.93 -13.34 17.18
C TYR A 80 20.35 -14.76 17.24
N PRO A 81 21.09 -15.74 17.83
CA PRO A 81 20.54 -17.07 18.07
C PRO A 81 19.23 -17.00 18.86
N GLY A 82 18.19 -17.70 18.39
CA GLY A 82 16.85 -17.66 19.01
C GLY A 82 16.11 -16.35 18.83
N GLY A 83 16.53 -15.47 17.92
CA GLY A 83 15.93 -14.15 17.69
C GLY A 83 14.69 -14.12 16.79
N LEU A 84 14.14 -15.28 16.42
CA LEU A 84 12.91 -15.34 15.61
C LEU A 84 11.69 -14.91 16.46
N LYS A 85 10.95 -13.92 15.99
CA LYS A 85 9.68 -13.49 16.58
C LYS A 85 8.56 -13.74 15.58
N GLU A 86 7.50 -14.37 16.03
CA GLU A 86 6.32 -14.69 15.23
C GLU A 86 5.08 -14.08 15.87
N THR A 87 4.29 -13.39 15.05
CA THR A 87 2.99 -12.84 15.44
C THR A 87 1.92 -13.37 14.51
N GLN A 88 0.92 -14.03 15.06
CA GLN A 88 -0.21 -14.53 14.29
C GLN A 88 -1.02 -13.35 13.72
N TYR A 89 -1.48 -13.46 12.47
CA TYR A 89 -2.20 -12.38 11.81
C TYR A 89 -3.49 -11.96 12.52
N LYS A 90 -4.14 -12.86 13.25
CA LYS A 90 -5.27 -12.52 14.12
C LYS A 90 -4.91 -11.38 15.10
N HIS A 91 -3.81 -11.55 15.83
CA HIS A 91 -3.35 -10.54 16.78
C HIS A 91 -2.77 -9.30 16.10
N LEU A 92 -2.14 -9.47 14.93
CA LEU A 92 -1.62 -8.35 14.17
C LEU A 92 -2.74 -7.43 13.66
N MET A 93 -3.83 -8.00 13.16
CA MET A 93 -4.99 -7.24 12.69
C MET A 93 -5.72 -6.52 13.81
N GLU A 94 -5.73 -7.07 15.02
CA GLU A 94 -6.30 -6.42 16.19
C GLU A 94 -5.47 -5.22 16.66
N ARG A 95 -4.14 -5.39 16.69
CA ARG A 95 -3.22 -4.40 17.26
C ARG A 95 -2.77 -3.36 16.24
N LYS A 96 -2.31 -3.80 15.06
CA LYS A 96 -1.68 -2.95 14.03
C LYS A 96 -2.12 -3.37 12.63
N PRO A 97 -3.39 -3.16 12.24
CA PRO A 97 -3.86 -3.50 10.91
C PRO A 97 -3.15 -2.70 9.81
N GLU A 98 -2.69 -1.48 10.12
CA GLU A 98 -1.94 -0.64 9.21
C GLU A 98 -0.62 -1.31 8.78
N LEU A 99 0.06 -1.97 9.72
CA LEU A 99 1.29 -2.70 9.43
C LEU A 99 1.02 -3.89 8.50
N ALA A 100 -0.05 -4.65 8.75
CA ALA A 100 -0.44 -5.77 7.90
C ALA A 100 -0.72 -5.33 6.46
N MET A 101 -1.47 -4.25 6.29
CA MET A 101 -1.77 -3.69 4.98
C MET A 101 -0.49 -3.15 4.29
N ARG A 102 0.35 -2.45 5.03
CA ARG A 102 1.62 -1.92 4.51
C ARG A 102 2.56 -3.02 4.01
N LEU A 103 2.66 -4.13 4.74
CA LEU A 103 3.44 -5.30 4.34
C LEU A 103 2.90 -5.94 3.06
N ALA A 104 1.58 -6.01 2.92
CA ALA A 104 0.94 -6.52 1.71
C ALA A 104 1.27 -5.65 0.50
N VAL A 105 1.15 -4.33 0.62
CA VAL A 105 1.50 -3.39 -0.47
C VAL A 105 2.99 -3.45 -0.80
N ARG A 106 3.86 -3.46 0.22
CA ARG A 106 5.31 -3.57 0.04
C ARG A 106 5.70 -4.83 -0.73
N GLY A 107 5.06 -5.95 -0.45
CA GLY A 107 5.30 -7.22 -1.14
C GLY A 107 4.89 -7.20 -2.63
N MET A 108 3.96 -6.32 -3.00
CA MET A 108 3.46 -6.16 -4.37
C MET A 108 4.19 -5.09 -5.17
N LEU A 109 4.96 -4.24 -4.52
CA LEU A 109 5.85 -3.28 -5.19
C LEU A 109 7.15 -3.94 -5.66
N GLN A 110 7.83 -3.28 -6.58
CA GLN A 110 9.17 -3.70 -7.00
C GLN A 110 10.15 -3.64 -5.82
N LYS A 111 11.16 -4.51 -5.83
CA LYS A 111 12.18 -4.54 -4.76
C LYS A 111 13.41 -3.73 -5.17
N ASN A 112 13.23 -2.42 -5.23
CA ASN A 112 14.26 -1.45 -5.61
C ASN A 112 14.10 -0.13 -4.83
N THR A 113 14.99 0.80 -5.05
CA THR A 113 14.98 2.11 -4.39
C THR A 113 13.74 2.93 -4.71
N ILE A 114 13.21 2.83 -5.93
CA ILE A 114 12.00 3.53 -6.36
C ILE A 114 10.79 3.07 -5.54
N ALA A 115 10.69 1.79 -5.24
CA ALA A 115 9.61 1.25 -4.41
C ALA A 115 9.60 1.82 -2.99
N GLU A 116 10.76 2.12 -2.42
CA GLU A 116 10.83 2.77 -1.11
C GLU A 116 10.28 4.19 -1.15
N TRP A 117 10.54 4.94 -2.23
CA TRP A 117 9.94 6.26 -2.44
C TRP A 117 8.43 6.17 -2.64
N GLN A 118 7.97 5.16 -3.37
CA GLN A 118 6.54 4.87 -3.56
C GLN A 118 5.85 4.57 -2.23
N LEU A 119 6.45 3.78 -1.35
CA LEU A 119 5.92 3.49 -0.02
C LEU A 119 5.80 4.71 0.89
N LYS A 120 6.62 5.73 0.70
CA LYS A 120 6.49 7.00 1.44
C LYS A 120 5.22 7.77 1.09
N ARG A 121 4.63 7.53 -0.06
CA ARG A 121 3.37 8.13 -0.49
C ARG A 121 2.13 7.34 -0.06
N LEU A 122 2.30 6.19 0.58
CA LEU A 122 1.21 5.39 1.13
C LEU A 122 0.88 5.87 2.53
N ARG A 123 -0.41 6.19 2.75
CA ARG A 123 -0.98 6.48 4.06
C ARG A 123 -2.05 5.45 4.37
N ILE A 124 -2.02 4.87 5.55
CA ILE A 124 -2.96 3.83 5.96
C ILE A 124 -3.57 4.24 7.29
N PHE A 125 -4.89 4.21 7.35
CA PHE A 125 -5.66 4.56 8.53
C PHE A 125 -6.51 3.38 8.98
N ARG A 126 -6.57 3.19 10.28
CA ARG A 126 -7.32 2.09 10.89
C ARG A 126 -8.83 2.24 10.71
N GLY A 127 -9.32 3.46 10.85
CA GLY A 127 -10.73 3.82 10.76
C GLY A 127 -11.09 4.55 9.46
N PRO A 128 -12.31 5.10 9.39
CA PRO A 128 -12.80 5.80 8.20
C PRO A 128 -12.24 7.21 8.02
N GLU A 129 -11.67 7.79 9.09
CA GLU A 129 -11.18 9.17 9.08
C GLU A 129 -9.70 9.23 8.67
N HIS A 130 -9.32 10.30 7.95
CA HIS A 130 -7.95 10.58 7.55
C HIS A 130 -7.64 12.08 7.68
N ASP A 131 -6.36 12.42 7.85
CA ASP A 131 -5.90 13.79 8.11
C ASP A 131 -5.57 14.59 6.84
N HIS A 132 -5.96 14.08 5.66
CA HIS A 132 -5.56 14.62 4.35
C HIS A 132 -6.69 15.32 3.60
N ALA A 133 -7.64 15.94 4.30
CA ALA A 133 -8.74 16.67 3.67
C ALA A 133 -8.28 17.88 2.83
N ALA A 134 -7.19 18.54 3.24
CA ALA A 134 -6.62 19.67 2.53
C ALA A 134 -6.13 19.34 1.10
N GLN A 135 -5.70 18.11 0.89
CA GLN A 135 -5.24 17.61 -0.41
C GLN A 135 -6.37 17.26 -1.38
N LYS A 136 -7.63 17.30 -0.92
CA LYS A 136 -8.84 16.96 -1.70
C LYS A 136 -8.70 15.61 -2.44
N PRO A 137 -8.51 14.50 -1.69
CA PRO A 137 -8.31 13.21 -2.32
C PRO A 137 -9.59 12.75 -3.06
N GLU A 138 -9.40 12.13 -4.22
CA GLU A 138 -10.46 11.53 -5.00
C GLU A 138 -10.71 10.09 -4.53
N VAL A 139 -11.97 9.68 -4.40
CA VAL A 139 -12.31 8.28 -4.11
C VAL A 139 -12.06 7.45 -5.37
N TRP A 140 -11.29 6.39 -5.23
CA TRP A 140 -11.06 5.45 -6.32
C TRP A 140 -12.15 4.38 -6.31
N ASP A 141 -13.03 4.44 -7.30
CA ASP A 141 -14.21 3.58 -7.43
C ASP A 141 -14.15 2.77 -8.74
N ARG A 142 -13.27 1.77 -8.78
CA ARG A 142 -13.18 0.80 -9.87
C ARG A 142 -13.02 -0.61 -9.35
#